data_f3ed9ba5bae0ea578ea4ed0cf8e0a329
#
_entry.id   f3ed9ba5bae0ea578ea4ed0cf8e0a329
#
_cell.length_a   1.000
_cell.length_b   1.000
_cell.length_c   1.000
_cell.angle_alpha   90.00
_cell.angle_beta   90.00
_cell.angle_gamma   90.00
#
_symmetry.space_group_name_H-M   'P 1'
#
loop_
_entity.id
_entity.type
_entity.pdbx_description
1 polymer ?
#
loop_
_entity_poly.entity_id
_entity_poly.type
_entity_poly.pdbx_seq_one_letter_code
_entity_poly.pdbx_strand_id
1 'polypeptide(L)'
;MTPSQESTPGGGPTVGVIGLGAIGDGVAKSAHAAGLPLVVFDIVSEATDRHAAYAAVAAAPAALAREVDVVIVAVVNDAQVHAVLSGPHGALAAGGSDTTFIVVSTITSACVRAIGAEAEAVGTSIIDCGVSGGPSAAATGELICMVGGDEAALERLAPVFDAIGSLTVRMGPFGTGLAAKLARNLVQYGSWLAAFEGQVLAEAAGIELSKLAQVIKASDAKIGGASTLMFRSTVAPFTDADDAGLIGAMRNGADLAHKDLLAALALADELDVDLPLAAMTEARADDIFGVGGMKEER
;
A
#
# COMPACT_ATOMS: atom_id res chain seq x y z
N MET A 1 -4.00 -34.36 -35.04
CA MET A 1 -5.19 -33.81 -34.40
C MET A 1 -5.03 -34.00 -32.90
N THR A 2 -4.52 -33.01 -32.22
CA THR A 2 -4.42 -32.93 -30.79
C THR A 2 -5.74 -32.38 -30.25
N PRO A 3 -6.34 -32.97 -29.19
CA PRO A 3 -7.59 -32.45 -28.66
C PRO A 3 -7.34 -31.06 -28.04
N SER A 4 -8.07 -30.08 -28.54
CA SER A 4 -8.25 -28.79 -27.87
C SER A 4 -8.82 -29.03 -26.48
N GLN A 5 -8.17 -28.54 -25.44
CA GLN A 5 -8.72 -28.47 -24.09
C GLN A 5 -9.97 -27.58 -24.15
N GLU A 6 -11.13 -28.21 -23.98
CA GLU A 6 -12.38 -27.50 -23.73
C GLU A 6 -12.24 -26.75 -22.39
N SER A 7 -12.29 -25.45 -22.48
CA SER A 7 -12.44 -24.57 -21.33
C SER A 7 -13.76 -24.89 -20.62
N THR A 8 -13.69 -25.35 -19.41
CA THR A 8 -14.85 -25.59 -18.54
C THR A 8 -15.61 -24.29 -18.33
N PRO A 9 -16.90 -24.17 -18.59
CA PRO A 9 -17.66 -22.94 -18.34
C PRO A 9 -17.91 -22.80 -16.85
N GLY A 10 -17.31 -21.78 -16.21
CA GLY A 10 -17.71 -21.37 -14.87
C GLY A 10 -16.61 -21.16 -13.82
N GLY A 11 -15.34 -21.26 -14.17
CA GLY A 11 -14.25 -20.99 -13.21
C GLY A 11 -13.51 -19.70 -13.57
N GLY A 12 -13.35 -18.78 -12.60
CA GLY A 12 -12.39 -17.67 -12.70
C GLY A 12 -10.96 -18.18 -12.86
N PRO A 13 -9.95 -17.29 -12.97
CA PRO A 13 -8.55 -17.67 -13.15
C PRO A 13 -8.05 -18.51 -11.96
N THR A 14 -7.18 -19.48 -12.25
CA THR A 14 -6.47 -20.22 -11.20
C THR A 14 -5.42 -19.33 -10.58
N VAL A 15 -5.45 -19.19 -9.25
CA VAL A 15 -4.56 -18.31 -8.50
C VAL A 15 -3.52 -19.11 -7.75
N GLY A 16 -2.25 -18.74 -7.90
CA GLY A 16 -1.15 -19.23 -7.11
C GLY A 16 -0.76 -18.20 -6.04
N VAL A 17 -0.54 -18.63 -4.80
CA VAL A 17 -0.03 -17.74 -3.75
C VAL A 17 1.31 -18.29 -3.25
N ILE A 18 2.36 -17.47 -3.40
CA ILE A 18 3.72 -17.75 -2.92
C ILE A 18 3.98 -16.90 -1.68
N GLY A 19 4.22 -17.57 -0.55
CA GLY A 19 4.35 -16.93 0.77
C GLY A 19 3.02 -16.85 1.50
N LEU A 20 2.87 -17.62 2.56
CA LEU A 20 1.64 -17.74 3.37
C LEU A 20 1.82 -17.11 4.77
N GLY A 21 2.58 -16.01 4.81
CA GLY A 21 2.68 -15.13 5.98
C GLY A 21 1.36 -14.35 6.20
N ALA A 22 1.44 -13.30 7.02
CA ALA A 22 0.26 -12.55 7.47
C ALA A 22 -0.67 -12.03 6.33
N ILE A 23 -0.11 -11.63 5.19
CA ILE A 23 -0.90 -11.16 4.05
C ILE A 23 -1.25 -12.31 3.12
N GLY A 24 -0.29 -13.15 2.73
CA GLY A 24 -0.53 -14.25 1.78
C GLY A 24 -1.51 -15.30 2.30
N ASP A 25 -1.49 -15.63 3.60
CA ASP A 25 -2.50 -16.48 4.23
C ASP A 25 -3.91 -15.91 4.08
N GLY A 26 -4.06 -14.60 4.32
CA GLY A 26 -5.34 -13.90 4.15
C GLY A 26 -5.79 -13.87 2.68
N VAL A 27 -4.89 -13.54 1.76
CA VAL A 27 -5.16 -13.54 0.31
C VAL A 27 -5.60 -14.92 -0.18
N ALA A 28 -4.94 -16.00 0.26
CA ALA A 28 -5.36 -17.35 -0.08
C ALA A 28 -6.77 -17.68 0.43
N LYS A 29 -7.12 -17.25 1.65
CA LYS A 29 -8.45 -17.42 2.23
C LYS A 29 -9.53 -16.66 1.47
N SER A 30 -9.29 -15.40 1.15
CA SER A 30 -10.25 -14.56 0.43
C SER A 30 -10.45 -15.04 -1.02
N ALA A 31 -9.38 -15.44 -1.72
CA ALA A 31 -9.46 -16.03 -3.05
C ALA A 31 -10.28 -17.33 -3.05
N HIS A 32 -10.05 -18.21 -2.06
CA HIS A 32 -10.87 -19.42 -1.88
C HIS A 32 -12.35 -19.09 -1.60
N ALA A 33 -12.62 -18.15 -0.69
CA ALA A 33 -13.99 -17.74 -0.35
C ALA A 33 -14.75 -17.16 -1.57
N ALA A 34 -14.02 -16.51 -2.49
CA ALA A 34 -14.56 -16.04 -3.77
C ALA A 34 -14.73 -17.15 -4.82
N GLY A 35 -14.36 -18.39 -4.51
CA GLY A 35 -14.51 -19.55 -5.39
C GLY A 35 -13.43 -19.69 -6.48
N LEU A 36 -12.30 -18.99 -6.36
CA LEU A 36 -11.18 -19.11 -7.28
C LEU A 36 -10.40 -20.42 -7.02
N PRO A 37 -10.04 -21.19 -8.06
CA PRO A 37 -9.14 -22.33 -7.92
C PRO A 37 -7.78 -21.86 -7.38
N LEU A 38 -7.20 -22.61 -6.42
CA LEU A 38 -6.05 -22.13 -5.65
C LEU A 38 -4.91 -23.16 -5.59
N VAL A 39 -3.70 -22.70 -5.82
CA VAL A 39 -2.45 -23.41 -5.57
C VAL A 39 -1.58 -22.57 -4.63
N VAL A 40 -1.01 -23.17 -3.60
CA VAL A 40 -0.22 -22.45 -2.61
C VAL A 40 1.20 -22.99 -2.48
N PHE A 41 2.12 -22.12 -2.11
CA PHE A 41 3.49 -22.49 -1.77
C PHE A 41 4.03 -21.64 -0.62
N ASP A 42 4.66 -22.27 0.33
CA ASP A 42 5.52 -21.66 1.34
C ASP A 42 6.69 -22.60 1.67
N ILE A 43 7.80 -22.05 2.13
CA ILE A 43 8.95 -22.85 2.61
C ILE A 43 8.66 -23.52 3.97
N VAL A 44 7.64 -23.05 4.68
CA VAL A 44 7.17 -23.57 5.97
C VAL A 44 5.97 -24.47 5.73
N SER A 45 6.14 -25.79 5.93
CA SER A 45 5.09 -26.79 5.66
C SER A 45 3.81 -26.55 6.44
N GLU A 46 3.91 -26.14 7.72
CA GLU A 46 2.77 -25.81 8.57
C GLU A 46 1.94 -24.62 8.02
N ALA A 47 2.55 -23.76 7.20
CA ALA A 47 1.83 -22.70 6.52
C ALA A 47 0.97 -23.25 5.38
N THR A 48 1.48 -24.19 4.59
CA THR A 48 0.72 -24.84 3.51
C THR A 48 -0.35 -25.79 4.03
N ASP A 49 -0.09 -26.49 5.13
CA ASP A 49 -1.04 -27.43 5.76
C ASP A 49 -2.37 -26.77 6.12
N ARG A 50 -2.35 -25.49 6.50
CA ARG A 50 -3.58 -24.74 6.79
C ARG A 50 -4.52 -24.58 5.60
N HIS A 51 -4.02 -24.74 4.38
CA HIS A 51 -4.74 -24.57 3.13
C HIS A 51 -5.01 -25.88 2.39
N ALA A 52 -4.36 -26.99 2.78
CA ALA A 52 -4.39 -28.28 2.08
C ALA A 52 -5.81 -28.88 1.94
N ALA A 53 -6.77 -28.43 2.75
CA ALA A 53 -8.17 -28.88 2.64
C ALA A 53 -8.90 -28.33 1.41
N TYR A 54 -8.43 -27.22 0.83
CA TYR A 54 -9.11 -26.51 -0.26
C TYR A 54 -8.18 -25.96 -1.36
N ALA A 55 -6.88 -26.08 -1.21
CA ALA A 55 -5.89 -25.64 -2.18
C ALA A 55 -4.90 -26.76 -2.49
N ALA A 56 -4.43 -26.84 -3.72
CA ALA A 56 -3.30 -27.67 -4.07
C ALA A 56 -2.01 -27.06 -3.48
N VAL A 57 -1.07 -27.92 -3.05
CA VAL A 57 0.22 -27.49 -2.51
C VAL A 57 1.31 -27.80 -3.52
N ALA A 58 1.98 -26.77 -4.01
CA ALA A 58 3.08 -26.93 -4.95
C ALA A 58 4.39 -27.29 -4.23
N ALA A 59 5.25 -28.07 -4.87
CA ALA A 59 6.55 -28.45 -4.33
C ALA A 59 7.62 -27.35 -4.43
N ALA A 60 7.40 -26.35 -5.31
CA ALA A 60 8.33 -25.24 -5.54
C ALA A 60 7.61 -24.06 -6.23
N PRO A 61 8.16 -22.83 -6.16
CA PRO A 61 7.60 -21.66 -6.87
C PRO A 61 7.45 -21.90 -8.37
N ALA A 62 8.43 -22.49 -9.02
CA ALA A 62 8.38 -22.82 -10.42
C ALA A 62 7.34 -23.90 -10.79
N ALA A 63 7.03 -24.83 -9.89
CA ALA A 63 5.96 -25.80 -10.07
C ALA A 63 4.59 -25.11 -10.00
N LEU A 64 4.37 -24.26 -9.00
CA LEU A 64 3.17 -23.45 -8.86
C LEU A 64 2.90 -22.62 -10.13
N ALA A 65 3.91 -21.90 -10.62
CA ALA A 65 3.74 -21.00 -11.76
C ALA A 65 3.32 -21.70 -13.07
N ARG A 66 3.57 -23.00 -13.22
CA ARG A 66 3.15 -23.80 -14.39
C ARG A 66 1.68 -24.20 -14.34
N GLU A 67 1.04 -24.14 -13.20
CA GLU A 67 -0.29 -24.68 -12.94
C GLU A 67 -1.35 -23.59 -12.81
N VAL A 68 -0.95 -22.30 -12.87
CA VAL A 68 -1.85 -21.19 -12.56
C VAL A 68 -1.80 -20.07 -13.60
N ASP A 69 -2.89 -19.32 -13.69
CA ASP A 69 -3.00 -18.14 -14.56
C ASP A 69 -2.41 -16.89 -13.90
N VAL A 70 -2.48 -16.81 -12.57
CA VAL A 70 -2.05 -15.66 -11.79
C VAL A 70 -1.21 -16.12 -10.61
N VAL A 71 -0.02 -15.52 -10.41
CA VAL A 71 0.85 -15.79 -9.27
C VAL A 71 0.92 -14.55 -8.38
N ILE A 72 0.44 -14.66 -7.14
CA ILE A 72 0.56 -13.60 -6.13
C ILE A 72 1.78 -13.91 -5.25
N VAL A 73 2.73 -12.97 -5.20
CA VAL A 73 3.96 -13.09 -4.39
C VAL A 73 3.84 -12.23 -3.14
N ALA A 74 3.75 -12.87 -1.98
CA ALA A 74 3.48 -12.26 -0.67
C ALA A 74 4.55 -12.63 0.37
N VAL A 75 5.81 -12.52 0.01
CA VAL A 75 6.97 -12.80 0.88
C VAL A 75 7.47 -11.54 1.60
N VAL A 76 8.44 -11.67 2.51
CA VAL A 76 8.75 -10.62 3.50
C VAL A 76 9.68 -9.53 2.98
N ASN A 77 10.65 -9.86 2.10
CA ASN A 77 11.74 -8.95 1.72
C ASN A 77 12.29 -9.22 0.31
N ASP A 78 13.18 -8.33 -0.15
CA ASP A 78 13.83 -8.38 -1.46
C ASP A 78 14.50 -9.74 -1.74
N ALA A 79 15.26 -10.27 -0.76
CA ALA A 79 15.98 -11.54 -0.91
C ALA A 79 15.02 -12.71 -1.14
N GLN A 80 13.88 -12.72 -0.46
CA GLN A 80 12.85 -13.74 -0.64
C GLN A 80 12.11 -13.57 -1.99
N VAL A 81 11.86 -12.34 -2.42
CA VAL A 81 11.28 -12.07 -3.76
C VAL A 81 12.20 -12.62 -4.84
N HIS A 82 13.50 -12.32 -4.80
CA HIS A 82 14.47 -12.91 -5.73
C HIS A 82 14.52 -14.42 -5.63
N ALA A 83 14.52 -15.00 -4.43
CA ALA A 83 14.59 -16.45 -4.25
C ALA A 83 13.40 -17.19 -4.90
N VAL A 84 12.22 -16.60 -4.92
CA VAL A 84 11.03 -17.26 -5.48
C VAL A 84 10.78 -16.91 -6.95
N LEU A 85 11.22 -15.73 -7.42
CA LEU A 85 10.97 -15.27 -8.79
C LEU A 85 12.12 -15.52 -9.74
N SER A 86 13.37 -15.34 -9.27
CA SER A 86 14.54 -15.18 -10.14
C SER A 86 15.26 -16.49 -10.46
N GLY A 87 16.02 -16.48 -11.57
CA GLY A 87 16.90 -17.55 -12.00
C GLY A 87 16.19 -18.74 -12.65
N PRO A 88 16.97 -19.80 -13.01
CA PRO A 88 16.47 -20.92 -13.81
C PRO A 88 15.44 -21.82 -13.08
N HIS A 89 15.37 -21.71 -11.76
CA HIS A 89 14.39 -22.40 -10.92
C HIS A 89 13.33 -21.45 -10.35
N GLY A 90 13.37 -20.16 -10.72
CA GLY A 90 12.41 -19.15 -10.30
C GLY A 90 11.06 -19.30 -11.00
N ALA A 91 10.06 -18.71 -10.38
CA ALA A 91 8.69 -18.78 -10.91
C ALA A 91 8.52 -18.01 -12.23
N LEU A 92 9.25 -16.90 -12.44
CA LEU A 92 9.17 -16.11 -13.69
C LEU A 92 9.54 -16.93 -14.92
N ALA A 93 10.65 -17.69 -14.88
CA ALA A 93 11.09 -18.52 -16.00
C ALA A 93 10.17 -19.73 -16.24
N ALA A 94 9.36 -20.09 -15.28
CA ALA A 94 8.46 -21.26 -15.34
C ALA A 94 7.03 -20.89 -15.74
N GLY A 95 6.63 -19.63 -15.56
CA GLY A 95 5.34 -19.13 -16.02
C GLY A 95 5.22 -19.13 -17.54
N GLY A 96 4.03 -19.31 -18.06
CA GLY A 96 3.73 -19.18 -19.48
C GLY A 96 3.56 -17.72 -19.91
N SER A 97 3.42 -17.47 -21.21
CA SER A 97 3.11 -16.13 -21.76
C SER A 97 1.81 -15.55 -21.21
N ASP A 98 0.89 -16.40 -20.79
CA ASP A 98 -0.44 -16.03 -20.28
C ASP A 98 -0.48 -15.89 -18.75
N THR A 99 0.60 -16.28 -18.06
CA THR A 99 0.72 -16.13 -16.59
C THR A 99 1.05 -14.70 -16.23
N THR A 100 0.30 -14.12 -15.29
CA THR A 100 0.60 -12.79 -14.75
C THR A 100 1.04 -12.88 -13.30
N PHE A 101 2.15 -12.23 -12.98
CA PHE A 101 2.68 -12.14 -11.62
C PHE A 101 2.23 -10.85 -10.94
N ILE A 102 1.75 -10.95 -9.71
CA ILE A 102 1.35 -9.83 -8.85
C ILE A 102 2.27 -9.81 -7.62
N VAL A 103 3.13 -8.81 -7.52
CA VAL A 103 4.04 -8.66 -6.37
C VAL A 103 3.39 -7.77 -5.32
N VAL A 104 2.94 -8.36 -4.20
CA VAL A 104 2.34 -7.64 -3.07
C VAL A 104 3.33 -7.39 -1.93
N SER A 105 4.51 -7.97 -2.01
CA SER A 105 5.61 -7.78 -1.05
C SER A 105 6.06 -6.32 -1.03
N THR A 106 6.25 -5.75 0.15
CA THR A 106 6.84 -4.41 0.28
C THR A 106 8.35 -4.52 0.16
N ILE A 107 8.89 -4.12 -0.99
CA ILE A 107 10.28 -4.26 -1.40
C ILE A 107 10.88 -2.92 -1.85
N THR A 108 12.20 -2.89 -2.01
CA THR A 108 12.91 -1.70 -2.48
C THR A 108 12.63 -1.41 -3.96
N SER A 109 12.75 -0.15 -4.36
CA SER A 109 12.63 0.24 -5.77
C SER A 109 13.72 -0.40 -6.66
N ALA A 110 14.86 -0.75 -6.09
CA ALA A 110 15.92 -1.49 -6.78
C ALA A 110 15.47 -2.92 -7.11
N CYS A 111 14.87 -3.63 -6.15
CA CYS A 111 14.30 -4.95 -6.34
C CYS A 111 13.17 -4.92 -7.37
N VAL A 112 12.25 -3.94 -7.29
CA VAL A 112 11.17 -3.77 -8.29
C VAL A 112 11.75 -3.67 -9.70
N ARG A 113 12.75 -2.82 -9.92
CA ARG A 113 13.38 -2.69 -11.25
C ARG A 113 14.05 -3.97 -11.71
N ALA A 114 14.73 -4.69 -10.82
CA ALA A 114 15.42 -5.93 -11.15
C ALA A 114 14.45 -7.02 -11.62
N ILE A 115 13.39 -7.28 -10.84
CA ILE A 115 12.38 -8.30 -11.20
C ILE A 115 11.58 -7.91 -12.44
N GLY A 116 11.34 -6.61 -12.68
CA GLY A 116 10.71 -6.12 -13.90
C GLY A 116 11.56 -6.42 -15.15
N ALA A 117 12.86 -6.15 -15.10
CA ALA A 117 13.79 -6.48 -16.17
C ALA A 117 13.91 -8.00 -16.42
N GLU A 118 13.89 -8.81 -15.36
CA GLU A 118 13.87 -10.27 -15.48
C GLU A 118 12.58 -10.78 -16.14
N ALA A 119 11.42 -10.24 -15.74
CA ALA A 119 10.14 -10.60 -16.33
C ALA A 119 10.07 -10.23 -17.82
N GLU A 120 10.54 -9.04 -18.18
CA GLU A 120 10.66 -8.61 -19.58
C GLU A 120 11.57 -9.56 -20.38
N ALA A 121 12.72 -9.93 -19.84
CA ALA A 121 13.68 -10.81 -20.50
C ALA A 121 13.12 -12.21 -20.82
N VAL A 122 12.17 -12.72 -20.01
CA VAL A 122 11.50 -14.00 -20.23
C VAL A 122 10.11 -13.86 -20.87
N GLY A 123 9.68 -12.63 -21.18
CA GLY A 123 8.39 -12.34 -21.82
C GLY A 123 7.17 -12.61 -20.96
N THR A 124 7.30 -12.52 -19.65
CA THR A 124 6.23 -12.77 -18.68
C THR A 124 5.62 -11.47 -18.16
N SER A 125 4.29 -11.45 -18.00
CA SER A 125 3.58 -10.28 -17.44
C SER A 125 3.79 -10.16 -15.93
N ILE A 126 4.18 -8.97 -15.48
CA ILE A 126 4.35 -8.67 -14.05
C ILE A 126 3.72 -7.33 -13.71
N ILE A 127 3.04 -7.25 -12.59
CA ILE A 127 2.52 -6.03 -11.98
C ILE A 127 2.94 -5.96 -10.52
N ASP A 128 3.03 -4.78 -9.97
CA ASP A 128 3.24 -4.55 -8.55
C ASP A 128 1.95 -4.06 -7.89
N CYS A 129 1.69 -4.53 -6.69
CA CYS A 129 0.49 -4.17 -5.95
C CYS A 129 0.82 -3.88 -4.48
N GLY A 130 0.96 -2.62 -4.14
CA GLY A 130 1.01 -2.23 -2.74
C GLY A 130 -0.35 -2.47 -2.07
N VAL A 131 -0.38 -3.17 -0.94
CA VAL A 131 -1.64 -3.46 -0.24
C VAL A 131 -1.72 -2.75 1.11
N SER A 132 -2.93 -2.38 1.52
CA SER A 132 -3.23 -1.78 2.82
C SER A 132 -4.50 -2.41 3.41
N GLY A 133 -4.61 -2.42 4.76
CA GLY A 133 -5.70 -3.05 5.50
C GLY A 133 -5.23 -4.12 6.50
N GLY A 134 -4.00 -4.62 6.32
CA GLY A 134 -3.39 -5.61 7.21
C GLY A 134 -3.98 -7.02 7.07
N PRO A 135 -3.61 -7.94 7.97
CA PRO A 135 -4.02 -9.35 7.87
C PRO A 135 -5.53 -9.58 7.93
N SER A 136 -6.25 -8.76 8.70
CA SER A 136 -7.72 -8.88 8.80
C SER A 136 -8.38 -8.59 7.46
N ALA A 137 -8.05 -7.46 6.83
CA ALA A 137 -8.59 -7.09 5.52
C ALA A 137 -8.17 -8.09 4.43
N ALA A 138 -6.95 -8.64 4.50
CA ALA A 138 -6.54 -9.70 3.58
C ALA A 138 -7.43 -10.94 3.68
N ALA A 139 -7.77 -11.36 4.90
CA ALA A 139 -8.57 -12.56 5.13
C ALA A 139 -10.06 -12.40 4.75
N THR A 140 -10.55 -11.17 4.71
CA THR A 140 -11.95 -10.86 4.37
C THR A 140 -12.15 -10.32 2.95
N GLY A 141 -11.07 -10.22 2.14
CA GLY A 141 -11.15 -9.65 0.80
C GLY A 141 -11.35 -8.12 0.79
N GLU A 142 -10.89 -7.45 1.83
CA GLU A 142 -11.11 -6.00 2.00
C GLU A 142 -9.81 -5.19 1.88
N LEU A 143 -8.78 -5.73 1.21
CA LEU A 143 -7.55 -4.98 0.96
C LEU A 143 -7.81 -3.75 0.10
N ILE A 144 -7.05 -2.70 0.35
CA ILE A 144 -6.92 -1.56 -0.56
C ILE A 144 -5.68 -1.82 -1.41
N CYS A 145 -5.88 -2.01 -2.71
CA CYS A 145 -4.87 -2.41 -3.68
C CYS A 145 -4.41 -1.19 -4.51
N MET A 146 -3.13 -0.86 -4.42
CA MET A 146 -2.46 0.19 -5.20
C MET A 146 -1.65 -0.48 -6.31
N VAL A 147 -2.14 -0.47 -7.55
CA VAL A 147 -1.61 -1.29 -8.64
C VAL A 147 -0.75 -0.47 -9.59
N GLY A 148 0.49 -0.91 -9.82
CA GLY A 148 1.36 -0.45 -10.89
C GLY A 148 1.43 -1.49 -11.99
N GLY A 149 1.11 -1.11 -13.23
CA GLY A 149 1.12 -2.01 -14.36
C GLY A 149 0.29 -1.52 -15.54
N ASP A 150 0.20 -2.37 -16.56
CA ASP A 150 -0.60 -2.11 -17.74
C ASP A 150 -2.09 -2.18 -17.43
N GLU A 151 -2.88 -1.29 -18.05
CA GLU A 151 -4.33 -1.20 -17.83
C GLU A 151 -5.07 -2.47 -18.30
N ALA A 152 -4.68 -3.01 -19.46
CA ALA A 152 -5.26 -4.24 -19.97
C ALA A 152 -4.94 -5.46 -19.08
N ALA A 153 -3.78 -5.47 -18.42
CA ALA A 153 -3.47 -6.50 -17.43
C ALA A 153 -4.39 -6.37 -16.20
N LEU A 154 -4.63 -5.15 -15.73
CA LEU A 154 -5.52 -4.91 -14.59
C LEU A 154 -6.96 -5.33 -14.88
N GLU A 155 -7.47 -5.04 -16.08
CA GLU A 155 -8.80 -5.47 -16.49
C GLU A 155 -8.95 -7.00 -16.50
N ARG A 156 -7.95 -7.74 -17.02
CA ARG A 156 -7.95 -9.22 -16.99
C ARG A 156 -7.90 -9.78 -15.57
N LEU A 157 -7.28 -9.07 -14.64
CA LEU A 157 -7.11 -9.48 -13.26
C LEU A 157 -8.26 -9.01 -12.34
N ALA A 158 -9.27 -8.32 -12.87
CA ALA A 158 -10.40 -7.83 -12.08
C ALA A 158 -11.01 -8.93 -11.16
N PRO A 159 -11.26 -10.18 -11.61
CA PRO A 159 -11.78 -11.21 -10.72
C PRO A 159 -10.88 -11.54 -9.52
N VAL A 160 -9.56 -11.39 -9.67
CA VAL A 160 -8.61 -11.62 -8.58
C VAL A 160 -8.63 -10.45 -7.61
N PHE A 161 -8.61 -9.21 -8.13
CA PHE A 161 -8.68 -8.03 -7.28
C PHE A 161 -10.00 -7.90 -6.54
N ASP A 162 -11.11 -8.25 -7.17
CA ASP A 162 -12.44 -8.29 -6.52
C ASP A 162 -12.52 -9.33 -5.40
N ALA A 163 -11.74 -10.42 -5.52
CA ALA A 163 -11.67 -11.47 -4.49
C ALA A 163 -10.86 -11.05 -3.26
N ILE A 164 -9.79 -10.24 -3.44
CA ILE A 164 -8.84 -9.92 -2.37
C ILE A 164 -8.96 -8.50 -1.82
N GLY A 165 -9.70 -7.61 -2.50
CA GLY A 165 -9.75 -6.19 -2.15
C GLY A 165 -11.13 -5.55 -2.29
N SER A 166 -11.36 -4.53 -1.46
CA SER A 166 -12.57 -3.67 -1.51
C SER A 166 -12.38 -2.42 -2.36
N LEU A 167 -11.13 -2.07 -2.67
CA LEU A 167 -10.77 -0.94 -3.52
C LEU A 167 -9.47 -1.25 -4.27
N THR A 168 -9.52 -1.17 -5.59
CA THR A 168 -8.36 -1.31 -6.47
C THR A 168 -8.16 -0.03 -7.26
N VAL A 169 -6.97 0.58 -7.13
CA VAL A 169 -6.62 1.83 -7.80
C VAL A 169 -5.35 1.64 -8.62
N ARG A 170 -5.43 1.91 -9.93
CA ARG A 170 -4.24 1.94 -10.79
C ARG A 170 -3.45 3.21 -10.53
N MET A 171 -2.19 3.07 -10.12
CA MET A 171 -1.29 4.18 -9.79
C MET A 171 -0.47 4.65 -10.99
N GLY A 172 -0.35 3.81 -12.03
CA GLY A 172 0.44 4.11 -13.22
C GLY A 172 1.22 2.89 -13.74
N PRO A 173 2.38 3.07 -14.39
CA PRO A 173 3.21 1.98 -14.86
C PRO A 173 3.74 1.09 -13.74
N PHE A 174 4.34 -0.07 -14.10
CA PHE A 174 4.99 -0.98 -13.16
C PHE A 174 5.97 -0.24 -12.21
N GLY A 175 5.91 -0.55 -10.93
CA GLY A 175 6.67 0.09 -9.84
C GLY A 175 5.92 1.21 -9.12
N THR A 176 4.85 1.78 -9.71
CA THR A 176 4.10 2.88 -9.08
C THR A 176 3.17 2.41 -7.96
N GLY A 177 2.71 1.17 -7.97
CA GLY A 177 1.90 0.60 -6.90
C GLY A 177 2.67 0.50 -5.58
N LEU A 178 3.88 -0.05 -5.63
CA LEU A 178 4.76 -0.13 -4.46
C LEU A 178 5.27 1.26 -4.04
N ALA A 179 5.53 2.17 -4.98
CA ALA A 179 5.86 3.55 -4.66
C ALA A 179 4.70 4.25 -3.91
N ALA A 180 3.46 4.08 -4.38
CA ALA A 180 2.27 4.58 -3.71
C ALA A 180 2.10 3.98 -2.31
N LYS A 181 2.40 2.68 -2.14
CA LYS A 181 2.41 2.02 -0.83
C LYS A 181 3.41 2.65 0.13
N LEU A 182 4.62 2.96 -0.34
CA LEU A 182 5.64 3.63 0.48
C LEU A 182 5.19 5.04 0.88
N ALA A 183 4.63 5.82 -0.05
CA ALA A 183 4.06 7.14 0.23
C ALA A 183 2.91 7.06 1.25
N ARG A 184 1.99 6.10 1.07
CA ARG A 184 0.89 5.84 2.03
C ARG A 184 1.41 5.48 3.42
N ASN A 185 2.45 4.65 3.49
CA ASN A 185 3.06 4.27 4.77
C ASN A 185 3.77 5.46 5.45
N LEU A 186 4.42 6.33 4.68
CA LEU A 186 4.97 7.58 5.20
C LEU A 186 3.89 8.43 5.89
N VAL A 187 2.74 8.64 5.23
CA VAL A 187 1.60 9.36 5.84
C VAL A 187 1.14 8.68 7.13
N GLN A 188 1.00 7.34 7.11
CA GLN A 188 0.54 6.59 8.28
C GLN A 188 1.48 6.73 9.48
N TYR A 189 2.77 6.48 9.28
CA TYR A 189 3.73 6.51 10.38
C TYR A 189 4.03 7.94 10.85
N GLY A 190 4.02 8.92 9.94
CA GLY A 190 4.09 10.33 10.29
C GLY A 190 2.91 10.78 11.14
N SER A 191 1.69 10.36 10.78
CA SER A 191 0.49 10.64 11.59
C SER A 191 0.55 9.98 12.98
N TRP A 192 1.14 8.79 13.09
CA TRP A 192 1.32 8.14 14.39
C TRP A 192 2.35 8.86 15.26
N LEU A 193 3.42 9.40 14.65
CA LEU A 193 4.39 10.22 15.39
C LEU A 193 3.73 11.52 15.88
N ALA A 194 2.94 12.19 15.05
CA ALA A 194 2.18 13.37 15.45
C ALA A 194 1.22 13.06 16.63
N ALA A 195 0.51 11.94 16.55
CA ALA A 195 -0.35 11.48 17.64
C ALA A 195 0.42 11.16 18.91
N PHE A 196 1.64 10.60 18.78
CA PHE A 196 2.52 10.32 19.92
C PHE A 196 3.00 11.63 20.60
N GLU A 197 3.51 12.60 19.83
CA GLU A 197 3.94 13.88 20.39
C GLU A 197 2.77 14.65 21.06
N GLY A 198 1.58 14.62 20.44
CA GLY A 198 0.37 15.16 21.05
C GLY A 198 0.01 14.51 22.40
N GLN A 199 0.25 13.20 22.52
CA GLN A 199 0.06 12.48 23.79
C GLN A 199 1.14 12.87 24.82
N VAL A 200 2.40 13.01 24.43
CA VAL A 200 3.51 13.46 25.31
C VAL A 200 3.18 14.84 25.90
N LEU A 201 2.77 15.78 25.08
CA LEU A 201 2.38 17.13 25.53
C LEU A 201 1.18 17.08 26.50
N ALA A 202 0.16 16.30 26.15
CA ALA A 202 -1.06 16.18 26.98
C ALA A 202 -0.78 15.54 28.33
N GLU A 203 0.03 14.47 28.37
CA GLU A 203 0.42 13.80 29.60
C GLU A 203 1.22 14.73 30.52
N ALA A 204 2.20 15.47 29.97
CA ALA A 204 2.97 16.46 30.70
C ALA A 204 2.09 17.61 31.26
N ALA A 205 1.04 17.98 30.52
CA ALA A 205 0.04 18.96 30.99
C ALA A 205 -0.99 18.37 31.99
N GLY A 206 -0.86 17.10 32.38
CA GLY A 206 -1.78 16.43 33.31
C GLY A 206 -3.13 16.04 32.72
N ILE A 207 -3.22 15.95 31.39
CA ILE A 207 -4.44 15.55 30.67
C ILE A 207 -4.49 14.02 30.58
N GLU A 208 -5.65 13.44 30.91
CA GLU A 208 -5.89 12.00 30.73
C GLU A 208 -5.95 11.65 29.24
N LEU A 209 -5.06 10.75 28.77
CA LEU A 209 -4.90 10.42 27.35
C LEU A 209 -6.16 9.84 26.72
N SER A 210 -7.00 9.14 27.47
CA SER A 210 -8.29 8.64 26.98
C SER A 210 -9.24 9.79 26.57
N LYS A 211 -9.21 10.91 27.29
CA LYS A 211 -10.01 12.11 26.97
C LYS A 211 -9.47 12.80 25.72
N LEU A 212 -8.14 12.95 25.60
CA LEU A 212 -7.52 13.46 24.37
C LEU A 212 -7.91 12.58 23.17
N ALA A 213 -7.80 11.25 23.30
CA ALA A 213 -8.15 10.33 22.22
C ALA A 213 -9.63 10.45 21.80
N GLN A 214 -10.54 10.66 22.76
CA GLN A 214 -11.96 10.91 22.47
C GLN A 214 -12.17 12.19 21.65
N VAL A 215 -11.48 13.27 22.04
CA VAL A 215 -11.56 14.57 21.32
C VAL A 215 -11.00 14.44 19.91
N ILE A 216 -9.81 13.85 19.74
CA ILE A 216 -9.18 13.68 18.42
C ILE A 216 -10.09 12.84 17.50
N LYS A 217 -10.59 11.69 17.95
CA LYS A 217 -11.50 10.86 17.14
C LYS A 217 -12.78 11.59 16.73
N ALA A 218 -13.35 12.38 17.63
CA ALA A 218 -14.55 13.16 17.34
C ALA A 218 -14.26 14.31 16.36
N SER A 219 -13.10 14.94 16.48
CA SER A 219 -12.60 15.98 15.56
C SER A 219 -12.36 15.41 14.16
N ASP A 220 -11.61 14.31 14.05
CA ASP A 220 -11.32 13.65 12.77
C ASP A 220 -12.60 13.29 12.00
N ALA A 221 -13.64 12.86 12.72
CA ALA A 221 -14.94 12.57 12.12
C ALA A 221 -15.66 13.82 11.54
N LYS A 222 -15.24 15.02 11.92
CA LYS A 222 -15.84 16.31 11.50
C LYS A 222 -15.03 17.01 10.42
N ILE A 223 -13.72 17.11 10.62
CA ILE A 223 -12.83 17.93 9.76
C ILE A 223 -11.87 17.08 8.93
N GLY A 224 -11.91 15.76 9.10
CA GLY A 224 -10.95 14.83 8.48
C GLY A 224 -9.65 14.72 9.26
N GLY A 225 -8.81 13.78 8.83
CA GLY A 225 -7.48 13.53 9.38
C GLY A 225 -6.39 13.88 8.38
N ALA A 226 -5.34 13.07 8.33
CA ALA A 226 -4.15 13.29 7.49
C ALA A 226 -4.42 13.49 5.99
N SER A 227 -5.56 13.03 5.47
CA SER A 227 -5.95 13.19 4.07
C SER A 227 -6.64 14.52 3.74
N THR A 228 -6.91 15.37 4.72
CA THR A 228 -7.69 16.62 4.52
C THR A 228 -7.09 17.53 3.46
N LEU A 229 -5.76 17.64 3.40
CA LEU A 229 -5.07 18.47 2.41
C LEU A 229 -4.66 17.70 1.12
N MET A 230 -5.08 16.45 0.95
CA MET A 230 -4.74 15.61 -0.22
C MET A 230 -5.73 15.77 -1.37
N PHE A 231 -6.20 17.00 -1.64
CA PHE A 231 -7.16 17.31 -2.72
C PHE A 231 -6.48 17.87 -3.97
N ARG A 232 -5.20 18.24 -3.89
CA ARG A 232 -4.45 18.87 -5.01
C ARG A 232 -3.84 17.80 -5.93
N SER A 233 -3.76 18.11 -7.21
CA SER A 233 -3.10 17.26 -8.21
C SER A 233 -1.56 17.38 -8.22
N THR A 234 -1.01 18.39 -7.52
CA THR A 234 0.44 18.63 -7.41
C THR A 234 0.78 19.16 -6.03
N VAL A 235 2.01 18.94 -5.58
CA VAL A 235 2.58 19.54 -4.35
C VAL A 235 3.32 20.85 -4.62
N ALA A 236 3.40 21.31 -5.87
CA ALA A 236 4.00 22.61 -6.21
C ALA A 236 3.26 23.75 -5.48
N PRO A 237 3.94 24.82 -5.09
CA PRO A 237 3.28 26.00 -4.53
C PRO A 237 2.20 26.54 -5.44
N PHE A 238 1.18 27.21 -4.86
CA PHE A 238 0.20 27.96 -5.64
C PHE A 238 0.86 29.10 -6.40
N THR A 239 0.24 29.51 -7.49
CA THR A 239 0.66 30.62 -8.35
C THR A 239 -0.51 31.60 -8.54
N ASP A 240 -0.23 32.78 -9.09
CA ASP A 240 -1.26 33.78 -9.40
C ASP A 240 -2.30 33.30 -10.42
N ALA A 241 -2.09 32.14 -11.07
CA ALA A 241 -3.03 31.52 -12.00
C ALA A 241 -4.07 30.63 -11.27
N ASP A 242 -3.86 30.32 -10.00
CA ASP A 242 -4.76 29.50 -9.19
C ASP A 242 -5.90 30.37 -8.60
N ASP A 243 -6.94 29.71 -8.08
CA ASP A 243 -8.09 30.39 -7.49
C ASP A 243 -7.70 31.23 -6.26
N ALA A 244 -7.94 32.53 -6.32
CA ALA A 244 -7.56 33.48 -5.26
C ALA A 244 -8.29 33.19 -3.92
N GLY A 245 -9.52 32.69 -3.95
CA GLY A 245 -10.26 32.30 -2.75
C GLY A 245 -9.63 31.08 -2.07
N LEU A 246 -9.22 30.10 -2.86
CA LEU A 246 -8.50 28.92 -2.35
C LEU A 246 -7.14 29.33 -1.78
N ILE A 247 -6.35 30.16 -2.48
CA ILE A 247 -5.08 30.68 -1.98
C ILE A 247 -5.28 31.40 -0.64
N GLY A 248 -6.30 32.27 -0.54
CA GLY A 248 -6.63 32.97 0.70
C GLY A 248 -6.97 32.00 1.85
N ALA A 249 -7.75 30.97 1.56
CA ALA A 249 -8.07 29.93 2.55
C ALA A 249 -6.81 29.16 3.01
N MET A 250 -5.91 28.83 2.08
CA MET A 250 -4.66 28.12 2.40
C MET A 250 -3.68 29.00 3.22
N ARG A 251 -3.57 30.32 2.90
CA ARG A 251 -2.80 31.27 3.72
C ARG A 251 -3.33 31.36 5.15
N ASN A 252 -4.65 31.53 5.30
CA ASN A 252 -5.26 31.53 6.63
C ASN A 252 -4.98 30.21 7.39
N GLY A 253 -4.99 29.09 6.68
CA GLY A 253 -4.65 27.79 7.26
C GLY A 253 -3.21 27.71 7.74
N ALA A 254 -2.25 28.20 6.95
CA ALA A 254 -0.84 28.28 7.31
C ALA A 254 -0.60 29.19 8.54
N ASP A 255 -1.21 30.38 8.55
CA ASP A 255 -1.12 31.32 9.67
C ASP A 255 -1.65 30.72 10.98
N LEU A 256 -2.79 29.99 10.90
CA LEU A 256 -3.35 29.29 12.06
C LEU A 256 -2.42 28.14 12.50
N ALA A 257 -1.85 27.37 11.58
CA ALA A 257 -0.92 26.31 11.92
C ALA A 257 0.34 26.85 12.60
N HIS A 258 0.95 27.91 12.08
CA HIS A 258 2.08 28.60 12.72
C HIS A 258 1.74 29.03 14.15
N LYS A 259 0.65 29.75 14.33
CA LYS A 259 0.21 30.22 15.65
C LYS A 259 0.00 29.08 16.65
N ASP A 260 -0.69 28.01 16.25
CA ASP A 260 -1.06 26.91 17.13
C ASP A 260 0.15 26.03 17.46
N LEU A 261 1.05 25.80 16.49
CA LEU A 261 2.28 25.03 16.71
C LEU A 261 3.28 25.77 17.56
N LEU A 262 3.45 27.10 17.39
CA LEU A 262 4.28 27.91 18.26
C LEU A 262 3.75 27.91 19.69
N ALA A 263 2.44 27.95 19.89
CA ALA A 263 1.83 27.84 21.22
C ALA A 263 2.06 26.44 21.85
N ALA A 264 1.99 25.38 21.04
CA ALA A 264 2.27 24.01 21.51
C ALA A 264 3.75 23.85 21.91
N LEU A 265 4.69 24.40 21.12
CA LEU A 265 6.12 24.38 21.43
C LEU A 265 6.45 25.19 22.68
N ALA A 266 5.83 26.35 22.88
CA ALA A 266 6.00 27.13 24.11
C ALA A 266 5.51 26.36 25.35
N LEU A 267 4.38 25.67 25.24
CA LEU A 267 3.90 24.83 26.33
C LEU A 267 4.81 23.61 26.57
N ALA A 268 5.38 23.05 25.50
CA ALA A 268 6.34 21.94 25.61
C ALA A 268 7.61 22.39 26.38
N ASP A 269 8.14 23.57 26.09
CA ASP A 269 9.27 24.17 26.81
C ASP A 269 8.94 24.37 28.31
N GLU A 270 7.75 24.86 28.65
CA GLU A 270 7.30 25.01 30.03
C GLU A 270 7.21 23.69 30.80
N LEU A 271 6.90 22.60 30.10
CA LEU A 271 6.70 21.26 30.66
C LEU A 271 7.94 20.35 30.52
N ASP A 272 9.05 20.88 30.00
CA ASP A 272 10.30 20.15 29.74
C ASP A 272 10.08 18.87 28.89
N VAL A 273 9.32 18.99 27.82
CA VAL A 273 9.12 17.94 26.82
C VAL A 273 9.61 18.36 25.43
N ASP A 274 10.16 17.41 24.68
CA ASP A 274 10.67 17.63 23.33
C ASP A 274 9.65 17.17 22.29
N LEU A 275 9.33 18.06 21.32
CA LEU A 275 8.38 17.82 20.23
C LEU A 275 9.02 18.13 18.86
N PRO A 276 9.96 17.30 18.40
CA PRO A 276 10.72 17.58 17.17
C PRO A 276 9.85 17.59 15.91
N LEU A 277 8.80 16.78 15.85
CA LEU A 277 7.88 16.81 14.71
C LEU A 277 7.05 18.09 14.69
N ALA A 278 6.59 18.59 15.86
CA ALA A 278 5.86 19.85 15.94
C ALA A 278 6.73 21.02 15.46
N ALA A 279 8.01 21.06 15.86
CA ALA A 279 8.97 22.07 15.40
C ALA A 279 9.22 21.98 13.88
N MET A 280 9.36 20.77 13.34
CA MET A 280 9.53 20.56 11.90
C MET A 280 8.26 20.95 11.12
N THR A 281 7.09 20.65 11.66
CA THR A 281 5.80 20.97 11.02
C THR A 281 5.59 22.48 11.00
N GLU A 282 5.91 23.17 12.08
CA GLU A 282 5.87 24.64 12.15
C GLU A 282 6.75 25.27 11.07
N ALA A 283 8.01 24.85 11.00
CA ALA A 283 8.97 25.37 10.00
C ALA A 283 8.57 25.07 8.54
N ARG A 284 7.64 24.16 8.29
CA ARG A 284 7.17 23.72 6.98
C ARG A 284 5.70 24.04 6.71
N ALA A 285 5.02 24.80 7.58
CA ALA A 285 3.61 25.07 7.45
C ALA A 285 3.24 25.69 6.10
N ASP A 286 3.98 26.68 5.63
CA ASP A 286 3.75 27.29 4.32
C ASP A 286 3.85 26.30 3.16
N ASP A 287 4.82 25.38 3.21
CA ASP A 287 4.96 24.32 2.21
C ASP A 287 3.77 23.36 2.24
N ILE A 288 3.32 22.98 3.45
CA ILE A 288 2.18 22.06 3.65
C ILE A 288 0.91 22.65 3.03
N PHE A 289 0.68 23.93 3.22
CA PHE A 289 -0.47 24.65 2.66
C PHE A 289 -0.23 25.13 1.22
N GLY A 290 0.95 24.95 0.66
CA GLY A 290 1.31 25.31 -0.71
C GLY A 290 1.46 26.80 -0.96
N VAL A 291 1.67 27.60 0.10
CA VAL A 291 1.82 29.07 0.03
C VAL A 291 3.27 29.53 0.15
N GLY A 292 4.20 28.60 0.38
CA GLY A 292 5.62 28.88 0.41
C GLY A 292 6.14 29.48 -0.90
N GLY A 293 6.89 30.59 -0.79
CA GLY A 293 7.45 31.29 -1.95
C GLY A 293 6.51 32.32 -2.62
N MET A 294 5.28 32.42 -2.22
CA MET A 294 4.38 33.50 -2.66
C MET A 294 4.77 34.81 -1.92
N LYS A 295 5.12 35.85 -2.66
CA LYS A 295 5.43 37.15 -2.06
C LYS A 295 4.21 37.67 -1.30
N GLU A 296 4.41 38.06 -0.05
CA GLU A 296 3.43 38.87 0.67
C GLU A 296 3.25 40.20 -0.09
N GLU A 297 2.09 40.38 -0.73
CA GLU A 297 1.63 41.73 -0.99
C GLU A 297 1.15 42.32 0.33
N ARG A 298 2.03 43.08 0.96
CA ARG A 298 1.70 43.90 2.13
C ARG A 298 1.02 45.19 1.69
#